data_55b009b1297908884dd4263f9813ba3a
#
_entry.id   55b009b1297908884dd4263f9813ba3a
#
_cell.length_a   1.000
_cell.length_b   1.000
_cell.length_c   1.000
_cell.angle_alpha   90.00
_cell.angle_beta   90.00
_cell.angle_gamma   90.00
#
_symmetry.space_group_name_H-M   'P 1'
#
loop_
_entity.id
_entity.type
_entity.pdbx_description
1 polymer ?
#
loop_
_entity_poly.entity_id
_entity_poly.type
_entity_poly.pdbx_seq_one_letter_code
_entity_poly.pdbx_strand_id
1 'polypeptide(L)'
;ESSSVFARLQGRRYSIIASGNEADISPWIGSIRDLGDMEQVASIRYMNSTVEDAVHASDDEICELIRICRKEDGADAVILGCAAFAGRGRRLSELAGISVIDGIEESVLLTKMLTEYGGGKSCITKN
;
A
#
# COMPACT_ATOMS: atom_id res chain seq x y z
N GLU A 1 8.34 1.55 -2.58
CA GLU A 1 9.23 2.07 -1.53
C GLU A 1 8.54 3.07 -0.61
N SER A 2 7.93 4.14 -1.16
CA SER A 2 7.28 5.17 -0.33
C SER A 2 6.19 4.59 0.58
N SER A 3 5.36 3.70 0.07
CA SER A 3 4.30 3.06 0.87
C SER A 3 4.85 2.28 2.06
N SER A 4 5.98 1.60 1.90
CA SER A 4 6.63 0.89 3.00
C SER A 4 7.10 1.83 4.10
N VAL A 5 7.64 2.99 3.71
CA VAL A 5 8.05 4.02 4.68
C VAL A 5 6.84 4.51 5.48
N PHE A 6 5.75 4.87 4.78
CA PHE A 6 4.53 5.31 5.46
C PHE A 6 3.93 4.22 6.34
N ALA A 7 3.93 2.96 5.89
CA ALA A 7 3.44 1.84 6.68
C ALA A 7 4.23 1.64 7.98
N ARG A 8 5.54 1.76 7.92
CA ARG A 8 6.40 1.68 9.11
C ARG A 8 6.14 2.81 10.11
N LEU A 9 5.81 4.00 9.61
CA LEU A 9 5.45 5.14 10.46
C LEU A 9 4.09 4.96 11.14
N GLN A 10 3.20 4.19 10.53
CA GLN A 10 1.85 3.93 11.05
C GLN A 10 1.76 2.69 11.94
N GLY A 11 2.66 1.74 11.80
CA GLY A 11 2.62 0.51 12.55
C GLY A 11 3.87 -0.36 12.38
N ARG A 12 3.92 -1.46 13.11
CA ARG A 12 5.07 -2.38 13.09
C ARG A 12 5.01 -3.36 11.93
N ARG A 13 3.81 -3.79 11.58
CA ARG A 13 3.59 -4.78 10.54
C ARG A 13 2.50 -4.30 9.59
N TYR A 14 2.69 -4.58 8.33
CA TYR A 14 1.71 -4.20 7.32
C TYR A 14 1.40 -5.38 6.39
N SER A 15 0.18 -5.38 5.89
CA SER A 15 -0.24 -6.25 4.80
C SER A 15 -0.35 -5.47 3.50
N ILE A 16 -0.24 -6.18 2.39
CA ILE A 16 -0.42 -5.63 1.05
C ILE A 16 -1.67 -6.28 0.46
N ILE A 17 -2.55 -5.46 -0.10
CA ILE A 17 -3.69 -5.92 -0.88
C ILE A 17 -3.40 -5.61 -2.35
N ALA A 18 -3.38 -6.65 -3.17
CA ALA A 18 -3.09 -6.58 -4.59
C ALA A 18 -4.26 -7.08 -5.42
N SER A 19 -4.34 -6.64 -6.67
CA SER A 19 -5.15 -7.30 -7.69
C SER A 19 -4.45 -8.57 -8.16
N GLY A 20 -5.13 -9.42 -8.92
CA GLY A 20 -4.57 -10.69 -9.38
C GLY A 20 -4.74 -11.81 -8.38
N ASN A 21 -3.82 -12.75 -8.37
CA ASN A 21 -3.87 -13.94 -7.53
C ASN A 21 -2.48 -14.33 -7.01
N GLU A 22 -2.41 -15.39 -6.23
CA GLU A 22 -1.16 -15.86 -5.61
C GLU A 22 -0.04 -16.20 -6.61
N ALA A 23 -0.35 -16.47 -7.87
CA ALA A 23 0.66 -16.72 -8.89
C ALA A 23 1.51 -15.46 -9.16
N ASP A 24 1.01 -14.28 -8.80
CA ASP A 24 1.67 -12.99 -8.97
C ASP A 24 2.55 -12.58 -7.78
N ILE A 25 2.80 -13.49 -6.86
CA ILE A 25 3.53 -13.18 -5.61
C ILE A 25 5.01 -12.86 -5.82
N SER A 26 5.65 -13.46 -6.83
CA SER A 26 7.10 -13.34 -7.02
C SER A 26 7.62 -11.90 -7.12
N PRO A 27 6.97 -10.99 -7.86
CA PRO A 27 7.39 -9.59 -7.90
C PRO A 27 7.33 -8.90 -6.55
N TRP A 28 6.30 -9.21 -5.75
CA TRP A 28 6.14 -8.66 -4.41
C TRP A 28 7.24 -9.12 -3.46
N ILE A 29 7.52 -10.42 -3.46
CA ILE A 29 8.57 -11.01 -2.61
C ILE A 29 9.93 -10.42 -2.94
N GLY A 30 10.25 -10.26 -4.21
CA GLY A 30 11.49 -9.62 -4.65
C GLY A 30 11.62 -8.19 -4.14
N SER A 31 10.59 -7.38 -4.32
CA SER A 31 10.55 -5.99 -3.86
C SER A 31 10.68 -5.87 -2.35
N ILE A 32 9.95 -6.70 -1.60
CA ILE A 32 9.99 -6.72 -0.15
C ILE A 32 11.37 -7.09 0.36
N ARG A 33 12.00 -8.08 -0.25
CA ARG A 33 13.35 -8.51 0.08
C ARG A 33 14.37 -7.40 -0.17
N ASP A 34 14.30 -6.74 -1.30
CA ASP A 34 15.19 -5.64 -1.66
C ASP A 34 15.08 -4.45 -0.70
N LEU A 35 13.88 -4.21 -0.16
CA LEU A 35 13.62 -3.18 0.85
C LEU A 35 14.06 -3.60 2.26
N GLY A 36 14.35 -4.88 2.49
CA GLY A 36 14.65 -5.41 3.82
C GLY A 36 13.42 -5.51 4.72
N ASP A 37 12.23 -5.61 4.16
CA ASP A 37 10.96 -5.56 4.90
C ASP A 37 10.31 -6.92 5.17
N MET A 38 11.03 -8.02 4.95
CA MET A 38 10.46 -9.37 5.07
C MET A 38 9.81 -9.63 6.45
N GLU A 39 10.38 -9.08 7.52
CA GLU A 39 9.85 -9.25 8.87
C GLU A 39 8.66 -8.35 9.17
N GLN A 40 8.54 -7.23 8.47
CA GLN A 40 7.48 -6.25 8.65
C GLN A 40 6.22 -6.58 7.87
N VAL A 41 6.33 -7.41 6.84
CA VAL A 41 5.16 -7.82 6.05
C VAL A 41 4.40 -8.92 6.77
N ALA A 42 3.16 -8.62 7.14
CA ALA A 42 2.26 -9.58 7.79
C ALA A 42 1.70 -10.56 6.77
N SER A 43 1.26 -10.06 5.62
CA SER A 43 0.71 -10.89 4.54
C SER A 43 0.62 -10.11 3.23
N ILE A 44 0.44 -10.87 2.15
CA ILE A 44 0.04 -10.34 0.86
C ILE A 44 -1.28 -11.02 0.52
N ARG A 45 -2.36 -10.24 0.41
CA ARG A 45 -3.70 -10.72 0.08
C ARG A 45 -4.10 -10.26 -1.31
N TYR A 46 -4.78 -11.11 -2.04
CA TYR A 46 -5.18 -10.86 -3.42
C TYR A 46 -6.69 -10.76 -3.54
N MET A 47 -7.15 -9.85 -4.38
CA MET A 47 -8.58 -9.70 -4.69
C MET A 47 -9.11 -10.85 -5.56
N ASN A 48 -8.23 -11.66 -6.12
CA ASN A 48 -8.56 -12.71 -7.10
C ASN A 48 -9.37 -12.16 -8.28
N SER A 49 -8.98 -10.99 -8.74
CA SER A 49 -9.67 -10.25 -9.79
C SER A 49 -8.66 -9.63 -10.76
N THR A 50 -9.12 -9.30 -11.94
CA THR A 50 -8.33 -8.49 -12.87
C THR A 50 -8.16 -7.07 -12.31
N VAL A 51 -7.23 -6.30 -12.87
CA VAL A 51 -7.08 -4.88 -12.51
C VAL A 51 -8.37 -4.11 -12.82
N GLU A 52 -9.02 -4.42 -13.93
CA GLU A 52 -10.29 -3.79 -14.33
C GLU A 52 -11.40 -4.08 -13.32
N ASP A 53 -11.53 -5.32 -12.89
CA ASP A 53 -12.51 -5.70 -11.87
C ASP A 53 -12.19 -5.05 -10.52
N ALA A 54 -10.92 -4.91 -10.16
CA ALA A 54 -10.49 -4.26 -8.94
C ALA A 54 -10.90 -2.78 -8.87
N VAL A 55 -10.90 -2.08 -10.02
CA VAL A 55 -11.40 -0.69 -10.10
C VAL A 55 -12.86 -0.60 -9.66
N HIS A 56 -13.66 -1.61 -10.00
CA HIS A 56 -15.09 -1.66 -9.70
C HIS A 56 -15.43 -2.38 -8.39
N ALA A 57 -14.44 -2.92 -7.68
CA ALA A 57 -14.66 -3.55 -6.38
C ALA A 57 -15.28 -2.55 -5.39
N SER A 58 -16.28 -3.00 -4.66
CA SER A 58 -16.94 -2.16 -3.65
C SER A 58 -16.02 -1.89 -2.46
N ASP A 59 -16.26 -0.79 -1.76
CA ASP A 59 -15.55 -0.49 -0.52
C ASP A 59 -15.77 -1.60 0.51
N ASP A 60 -16.94 -2.22 0.54
CA ASP A 60 -17.26 -3.31 1.48
C ASP A 60 -16.40 -4.55 1.22
N GLU A 61 -16.19 -4.92 -0.03
CA GLU A 61 -15.31 -6.04 -0.41
C GLU A 61 -13.88 -5.79 0.03
N ILE A 62 -13.37 -4.60 -0.23
CA ILE A 62 -12.00 -4.24 0.16
C ILE A 62 -11.87 -4.15 1.68
N CYS A 63 -12.84 -3.56 2.36
CA CYS A 63 -12.86 -3.46 3.82
C CYS A 63 -12.88 -4.84 4.48
N GLU A 64 -13.60 -5.80 3.92
CA GLU A 64 -13.61 -7.16 4.44
C GLU A 64 -12.21 -7.78 4.37
N LEU A 65 -11.53 -7.60 3.25
CA LEU A 65 -10.16 -8.09 3.10
C LEU A 65 -9.18 -7.38 4.05
N ILE A 66 -9.36 -6.08 4.27
CA ILE A 66 -8.58 -5.31 5.24
C ILE A 66 -8.80 -5.86 6.67
N ARG A 67 -10.03 -6.18 7.02
CA ARG A 67 -10.34 -6.77 8.33
C ARG A 67 -9.67 -8.14 8.53
N ILE A 68 -9.62 -8.95 7.48
CA ILE A 68 -8.90 -10.22 7.49
C ILE A 68 -7.40 -9.99 7.74
N CYS A 69 -6.80 -9.04 7.04
CA CYS A 69 -5.40 -8.65 7.27
C CYS A 69 -5.13 -8.29 8.73
N ARG A 70 -6.04 -7.53 9.34
CA ARG A 70 -5.91 -7.12 10.72
C ARG A 70 -6.10 -8.28 11.70
N LYS A 71 -7.18 -9.04 11.55
CA LYS A 71 -7.59 -10.05 12.52
C LYS A 71 -6.80 -11.35 12.40
N GLU A 72 -6.58 -11.82 11.18
CA GLU A 72 -5.92 -13.11 10.94
C GLU A 72 -4.41 -12.96 10.77
N ASP A 73 -3.95 -11.90 10.13
CA ASP A 73 -2.54 -11.73 9.78
C ASP A 73 -1.79 -10.84 10.76
N GLY A 74 -2.49 -10.13 11.63
CA GLY A 74 -1.89 -9.26 12.64
C GLY A 74 -1.31 -7.97 12.07
N ALA A 75 -1.87 -7.46 10.97
CA ALA A 75 -1.42 -6.22 10.38
C ALA A 75 -1.89 -4.99 11.17
N ASP A 76 -1.00 -4.03 11.35
CA ASP A 76 -1.29 -2.72 11.95
C ASP A 76 -1.67 -1.69 10.88
N ALA A 77 -1.25 -1.91 9.66
CA ALA A 77 -1.53 -1.08 8.51
C ALA A 77 -1.70 -1.94 7.25
N VAL A 78 -2.35 -1.38 6.24
CA VAL A 78 -2.55 -2.06 4.94
C VAL A 78 -2.11 -1.14 3.82
N ILE A 79 -1.31 -1.67 2.90
CA ILE A 79 -0.92 -0.99 1.66
C ILE A 79 -1.84 -1.47 0.53
N LEU A 80 -2.42 -0.52 -0.20
CA LEU A 80 -3.13 -0.80 -1.43
C LEU A 80 -2.10 -0.92 -2.56
N GLY A 81 -1.80 -2.14 -2.95
CA GLY A 81 -0.70 -2.47 -3.86
C GLY A 81 -1.03 -2.33 -5.35
N CYS A 82 -2.20 -1.85 -5.70
CA CYS A 82 -2.63 -1.69 -7.08
C CYS A 82 -3.15 -0.28 -7.33
N ALA A 83 -2.79 0.31 -8.46
CA ALA A 83 -3.28 1.62 -8.88
C ALA A 83 -4.82 1.67 -9.07
N ALA A 84 -5.46 0.52 -9.24
CA ALA A 84 -6.92 0.41 -9.29
C ALA A 84 -7.60 0.95 -8.03
N PHE A 85 -6.90 0.97 -6.91
CA PHE A 85 -7.41 1.46 -5.62
C PHE A 85 -7.05 2.93 -5.34
N ALA A 86 -6.43 3.61 -6.28
CA ALA A 86 -5.99 4.98 -6.09
C ALA A 86 -7.12 5.92 -5.66
N GLY A 87 -6.84 6.79 -4.68
CA GLY A 87 -7.80 7.74 -4.13
C GLY A 87 -8.76 7.16 -3.08
N ARG A 88 -8.65 5.88 -2.75
CA ARG A 88 -9.57 5.21 -1.80
C ARG A 88 -9.01 5.03 -0.40
N GLY A 89 -7.75 5.31 -0.19
CA GLY A 89 -7.06 5.01 1.07
C GLY A 89 -7.71 5.62 2.31
N ARG A 90 -7.99 6.91 2.28
CA ARG A 90 -8.61 7.62 3.40
C ARG A 90 -9.97 7.04 3.77
N ARG A 91 -10.84 6.87 2.77
CA ARG A 91 -12.19 6.34 2.98
C ARG A 91 -12.15 4.92 3.54
N LEU A 92 -11.31 4.07 2.99
CA LEU A 92 -11.16 2.70 3.47
C LEU A 92 -10.59 2.66 4.90
N SER A 93 -9.66 3.55 5.21
CA SER A 93 -9.12 3.70 6.57
C SER A 93 -10.20 4.06 7.58
N GLU A 94 -11.07 5.00 7.25
CA GLU A 94 -12.19 5.40 8.10
C GLU A 94 -13.20 4.26 8.29
N LEU A 95 -13.54 3.56 7.21
CA LEU A 95 -14.48 2.44 7.25
C LEU A 95 -13.95 1.22 8.00
N ALA A 96 -12.69 0.89 7.81
CA ALA A 96 -12.09 -0.31 8.39
C ALA A 96 -11.47 -0.09 9.79
N GLY A 97 -11.25 1.15 10.19
CA GLY A 97 -10.66 1.50 11.49
C GLY A 97 -9.18 1.10 11.63
N ILE A 98 -8.46 1.03 10.53
CA ILE A 98 -7.03 0.73 10.47
C ILE A 98 -6.38 1.65 9.44
N SER A 99 -5.10 1.95 9.59
CA SER A 99 -4.38 2.77 8.62
C SER A 99 -4.30 2.06 7.26
N VAL A 100 -4.85 2.70 6.23
CA VAL A 100 -4.82 2.22 4.84
C VAL A 100 -4.02 3.20 4.01
N ILE A 101 -3.01 2.69 3.36
CA ILE A 101 -2.00 3.46 2.65
C ILE A 101 -2.19 3.32 1.16
N ASP A 102 -2.44 4.44 0.50
CA ASP A 102 -2.59 4.54 -0.95
C ASP A 102 -1.26 4.93 -1.58
N GLY A 103 -0.65 4.02 -2.33
CA GLY A 103 0.69 4.21 -2.88
C GLY A 103 0.81 5.40 -3.84
N ILE A 104 -0.25 5.80 -4.48
CA ILE A 104 -0.26 6.98 -5.38
C ILE A 104 -0.24 8.26 -4.53
N GLU A 105 -1.16 8.36 -3.57
CA GLU A 105 -1.27 9.54 -2.70
C GLU A 105 0.02 9.79 -1.93
N GLU A 106 0.60 8.75 -1.37
CA GLU A 106 1.85 8.86 -0.61
C GLU A 106 3.04 9.24 -1.45
N SER A 107 3.13 8.70 -2.66
CA SER A 107 4.22 9.05 -3.57
C SER A 107 4.19 10.53 -3.90
N VAL A 108 3.01 11.09 -4.09
CA VAL A 108 2.83 12.53 -4.31
C VAL A 108 3.23 13.32 -3.07
N LEU A 109 2.77 12.92 -1.89
CA LEU A 109 3.09 13.60 -0.63
C LEU A 109 4.59 13.56 -0.33
N LEU A 110 5.22 12.42 -0.51
CA LEU A 110 6.65 12.26 -0.28
C LEU A 110 7.47 13.12 -1.25
N THR A 111 7.09 13.13 -2.52
CA THR A 111 7.74 13.97 -3.54
C THR A 111 7.62 15.44 -3.18
N LYS A 112 6.44 15.87 -2.76
CA LYS A 112 6.21 17.25 -2.32
C LYS A 112 7.08 17.62 -1.11
N MET A 113 7.13 16.77 -0.11
CA MET A 113 7.97 16.97 1.07
C MET A 113 9.45 17.12 0.69
N LEU A 114 9.96 16.22 -0.13
CA LEU A 114 11.35 16.25 -0.57
C LEU A 114 11.67 17.51 -1.39
N THR A 115 10.76 17.93 -2.24
CA THR A 115 10.90 19.14 -3.06
C THR A 115 10.91 20.38 -2.18
N GLU A 116 10.02 20.49 -1.22
CA GLU A 116 9.95 21.62 -0.27
C GLU A 116 11.19 21.66 0.63
N TYR A 117 11.64 20.52 1.13
CA TYR A 117 12.87 20.41 1.93
C TYR A 117 14.11 20.88 1.16
N GLY A 118 14.19 20.54 -0.12
CA GLY A 118 15.26 20.98 -1.00
C GLY A 118 15.13 22.44 -1.48
N GLY A 119 14.13 23.19 -1.01
CA GLY A 119 13.90 24.57 -1.41
C GLY A 119 13.53 24.75 -2.87
N GLY A 120 12.92 23.75 -3.47
CA GLY A 120 12.55 23.75 -4.88
C GLY A 120 13.74 23.55 -5.83
N LYS A 121 14.94 23.42 -5.31
CA LYS A 121 16.14 23.13 -6.09
C LYS A 121 16.46 21.65 -6.01
N SER A 122 15.96 20.92 -6.94
CA SER A 122 16.20 19.49 -7.01
C SER A 122 17.42 19.17 -7.86
N CYS A 123 18.31 18.35 -7.35
CA CYS A 123 19.39 17.75 -8.17
C CYS A 123 18.83 16.88 -9.31
N ILE A 124 17.59 16.49 -9.21
CA ILE A 124 16.89 15.67 -10.19
C ILE A 124 16.58 16.45 -11.47
N THR A 125 16.46 17.77 -11.38
CA THR A 125 16.12 18.64 -12.52
C THR A 125 17.33 19.15 -13.30
N LYS A 126 18.53 18.75 -12.93
CA LYS A 126 19.78 19.24 -13.54
C LYS A 126 20.30 18.37 -14.68
N ASN A 127 19.57 17.45 -15.15
CA ASN A 127 20.03 16.61 -16.26
C ASN A 127 19.47 17.08 -17.58
#